data_8778bcf372f848c4011a8edaf7d9f218
#
_entry.id   8778bcf372f848c4011a8edaf7d9f218
#
_cell.length_a   1.000
_cell.length_b   1.000
_cell.length_c   1.000
_cell.angle_alpha   90.00
_cell.angle_beta   90.00
_cell.angle_gamma   90.00
#
_symmetry.space_group_name_H-M   'P 1'
#
loop_
_entity.id
_entity.type
_entity.pdbx_description
1 polymer ?
#
loop_
_entity_poly.entity_id
_entity_poly.type
_entity_poly.pdbx_seq_one_letter_code
_entity_poly.pdbx_strand_id
1 'polypeptide(L)'
;MGTAGDAEQVVLDLCEAFKKHDAEALRPFFTDDVVYHNIPMDAAVGIDATIAFIEGFFGMSESLVIENLHVATRDNLVFTERVDTFTVGGKVAPLPVMGIFEIRDGKISAWRDYFDLAQITTMLSGDG
;
A
#
# COMPACT_ATOMS: atom_id res chain seq x y z
N MET A 1 13.03 -12.37 -17.50
CA MET A 1 11.67 -11.95 -17.82
C MET A 1 10.71 -12.40 -16.71
N GLY A 2 9.89 -11.49 -16.20
CA GLY A 2 9.00 -11.80 -15.11
C GLY A 2 7.79 -12.62 -15.56
N THR A 3 7.41 -13.59 -14.73
CA THR A 3 6.15 -14.32 -14.88
C THR A 3 5.10 -13.67 -13.98
N ALA A 4 3.83 -14.12 -14.09
CA ALA A 4 2.76 -13.67 -13.19
C ALA A 4 3.15 -13.93 -11.72
N GLY A 5 3.81 -15.08 -11.44
CA GLY A 5 4.27 -15.39 -10.10
C GLY A 5 5.32 -14.41 -9.59
N ASP A 6 6.22 -13.94 -10.47
CA ASP A 6 7.25 -12.98 -10.09
C ASP A 6 6.63 -11.62 -9.77
N ALA A 7 5.64 -11.17 -10.55
CA ALA A 7 4.94 -9.92 -10.30
C ALA A 7 4.20 -9.99 -8.95
N GLU A 8 3.52 -11.09 -8.70
CA GLU A 8 2.81 -11.30 -7.44
C GLU A 8 3.78 -11.26 -6.26
N GLN A 9 4.95 -11.90 -6.39
CA GLN A 9 5.90 -11.96 -5.29
C GLN A 9 6.43 -10.58 -4.91
N VAL A 10 6.65 -9.68 -5.87
CA VAL A 10 7.05 -8.30 -5.59
C VAL A 10 6.04 -7.63 -4.66
N VAL A 11 4.75 -7.80 -4.94
CA VAL A 11 3.68 -7.20 -4.14
C VAL A 11 3.61 -7.82 -2.75
N LEU A 12 3.72 -9.15 -2.66
CA LEU A 12 3.70 -9.82 -1.36
C LEU A 12 4.88 -9.40 -0.50
N ASP A 13 6.07 -9.26 -1.10
CA ASP A 13 7.26 -8.83 -0.40
C ASP A 13 7.12 -7.38 0.09
N LEU A 14 6.51 -6.51 -0.72
CA LEU A 14 6.24 -5.13 -0.30
C LEU A 14 5.34 -5.10 0.92
N CYS A 15 4.23 -5.88 0.88
CA CYS A 15 3.28 -5.91 2.00
C CYS A 15 3.96 -6.39 3.29
N GLU A 16 4.83 -7.37 3.18
CA GLU A 16 5.58 -7.87 4.32
C GLU A 16 6.57 -6.82 4.84
N ALA A 17 7.20 -6.08 3.92
CA ALA A 17 8.17 -5.04 4.28
C ALA A 17 7.52 -3.87 5.04
N PHE A 18 6.22 -3.63 4.86
CA PHE A 18 5.50 -2.59 5.60
C PHE A 18 5.59 -2.78 7.11
N LYS A 19 5.73 -4.02 7.58
CA LYS A 19 5.83 -4.32 9.01
C LYS A 19 7.05 -3.69 9.67
N LYS A 20 8.07 -3.35 8.89
CA LYS A 20 9.28 -2.70 9.41
C LYS A 20 9.03 -1.26 9.84
N HIS A 21 7.93 -0.67 9.40
CA HIS A 21 7.55 0.71 9.72
C HIS A 21 8.65 1.72 9.33
N ASP A 22 9.31 1.46 8.19
CA ASP A 22 10.43 2.26 7.68
C ASP A 22 10.20 2.50 6.18
N ALA A 23 9.79 3.71 5.84
CA ALA A 23 9.44 4.04 4.45
C ALA A 23 10.64 3.93 3.50
N GLU A 24 11.84 4.30 3.95
CA GLU A 24 13.03 4.19 3.09
C GLU A 24 13.34 2.75 2.71
N ALA A 25 13.00 1.78 3.57
CA ALA A 25 13.18 0.38 3.25
C ALA A 25 12.29 -0.08 2.09
N LEU A 26 11.25 0.69 1.76
CA LEU A 26 10.34 0.37 0.66
C LEU A 26 10.80 0.91 -0.69
N ARG A 27 11.74 1.86 -0.69
CA ARG A 27 12.21 2.51 -1.92
C ARG A 27 12.64 1.52 -3.02
N PRO A 28 13.37 0.45 -2.71
CA PRO A 28 13.80 -0.48 -3.76
C PRO A 28 12.66 -1.22 -4.49
N PHE A 29 11.45 -1.22 -3.92
CA PHE A 29 10.30 -1.88 -4.54
C PHE A 29 9.70 -1.07 -5.69
N PHE A 30 10.04 0.21 -5.83
CA PHE A 30 9.36 1.13 -6.74
C PHE A 30 10.27 1.59 -7.87
N THR A 31 9.66 1.86 -9.05
CA THR A 31 10.36 2.56 -10.12
C THR A 31 10.49 4.03 -9.76
N ASP A 32 11.44 4.75 -10.39
CA ASP A 32 11.66 6.17 -10.13
C ASP A 32 10.41 7.01 -10.45
N ASP A 33 9.64 6.58 -11.45
CA ASP A 33 8.45 7.29 -11.92
C ASP A 33 7.14 6.72 -11.35
N VAL A 34 7.20 5.94 -10.28
CA VAL A 34 6.02 5.32 -9.69
C VAL A 34 4.93 6.34 -9.39
N VAL A 35 3.67 5.93 -9.59
CA VAL A 35 2.51 6.72 -9.18
C VAL A 35 1.75 5.91 -8.14
N TYR A 36 1.69 6.45 -6.93
CA TYR A 36 0.95 5.84 -5.83
C TYR A 36 -0.29 6.67 -5.56
N HIS A 37 -1.45 6.09 -5.80
CA HIS A 37 -2.71 6.80 -5.73
C HIS A 37 -3.69 6.10 -4.79
N ASN A 38 -3.87 6.66 -3.62
CA ASN A 38 -5.03 6.33 -2.78
C ASN A 38 -6.21 7.05 -3.40
N ILE A 39 -7.10 6.31 -4.03
CA ILE A 39 -8.09 6.86 -4.96
C ILE A 39 -8.92 8.03 -4.38
N PRO A 40 -9.35 7.99 -3.09
CA PRO A 40 -10.07 9.13 -2.52
C PRO A 40 -9.22 10.41 -2.35
N MET A 41 -7.92 10.34 -2.57
CA MET A 41 -6.97 11.43 -2.30
C MET A 41 -6.16 11.74 -3.55
N ASP A 42 -5.32 12.78 -3.49
CA ASP A 42 -4.45 13.13 -4.61
C ASP A 42 -3.34 12.08 -4.77
N ALA A 43 -2.94 11.85 -6.00
CA ALA A 43 -1.86 10.90 -6.31
C ALA A 43 -0.50 11.47 -5.89
N ALA A 44 0.36 10.58 -5.37
CA ALA A 44 1.77 10.87 -5.19
C ALA A 44 2.49 10.46 -6.47
N VAL A 45 3.13 11.40 -7.15
CA VAL A 45 3.78 11.17 -8.44
C VAL A 45 5.29 11.17 -8.25
N GLY A 46 5.93 10.05 -8.61
CA GLY A 46 7.36 9.86 -8.47
C GLY A 46 7.75 9.20 -7.16
N ILE A 47 8.95 8.64 -7.13
CA ILE A 47 9.39 7.83 -5.99
C ILE A 47 9.54 8.66 -4.72
N ASP A 48 10.09 9.88 -4.81
CA ASP A 48 10.29 10.69 -3.61
C ASP A 48 8.96 11.09 -2.98
N ALA A 49 7.99 11.49 -3.80
CA ALA A 49 6.65 11.84 -3.31
C ALA A 49 5.97 10.61 -2.70
N THR A 50 6.13 9.44 -3.31
CA THR A 50 5.56 8.18 -2.81
C THR A 50 6.15 7.84 -1.43
N ILE A 51 7.46 7.91 -1.29
CA ILE A 51 8.10 7.60 -0.01
C ILE A 51 7.69 8.62 1.07
N ALA A 52 7.64 9.91 0.71
CA ALA A 52 7.19 10.95 1.64
C ALA A 52 5.76 10.71 2.11
N PHE A 53 4.88 10.28 1.21
CA PHE A 53 3.49 9.99 1.55
C PHE A 53 3.40 8.83 2.54
N ILE A 54 4.17 7.76 2.28
CA ILE A 54 4.19 6.59 3.17
C ILE A 54 4.81 6.95 4.52
N GLU A 55 5.84 7.79 4.53
CA GLU A 55 6.41 8.30 5.79
C GLU A 55 5.35 9.02 6.63
N GLY A 56 4.45 9.74 5.97
CA GLY A 56 3.34 10.40 6.65
C GLY A 56 2.43 9.40 7.37
N PHE A 57 2.10 8.28 6.72
CA PHE A 57 1.34 7.22 7.37
C PHE A 57 2.09 6.63 8.57
N PHE A 58 3.37 6.34 8.40
CA PHE A 58 4.16 5.76 9.47
C PHE A 58 4.34 6.73 10.64
N GLY A 59 4.43 8.03 10.32
CA GLY A 59 4.58 9.05 11.37
C GLY A 59 3.33 9.22 12.23
N MET A 60 2.14 8.96 11.67
CA MET A 60 0.89 9.13 12.42
C MET A 60 0.36 7.84 13.02
N SER A 61 0.92 6.70 12.67
CA SER A 61 0.44 5.40 13.15
C SER A 61 1.53 4.68 13.95
N GLU A 62 1.10 3.94 14.97
CA GLU A 62 2.01 3.11 15.75
C GLU A 62 2.38 1.86 14.98
N SER A 63 1.44 1.35 14.17
CA SER A 63 1.69 0.21 13.30
C SER A 63 0.73 0.24 12.12
N LEU A 64 1.14 -0.40 11.04
CA LEU A 64 0.31 -0.63 9.87
C LEU A 64 0.60 -2.03 9.39
N VAL A 65 -0.40 -2.90 9.46
CA VAL A 65 -0.28 -4.29 9.04
C VAL A 65 -1.18 -4.52 7.84
N ILE A 66 -0.60 -5.04 6.76
CA ILE A 66 -1.31 -5.34 5.52
C ILE A 66 -1.56 -6.84 5.47
N GLU A 67 -2.83 -7.23 5.42
CA GLU A 67 -3.22 -8.63 5.29
C GLU A 67 -3.92 -8.84 3.96
N ASN A 68 -3.32 -9.67 3.10
CA ASN A 68 -3.91 -10.01 1.81
C ASN A 68 -4.89 -11.17 2.01
N LEU A 69 -6.16 -10.94 1.71
CA LEU A 69 -7.20 -11.97 1.77
C LEU A 69 -7.23 -12.78 0.48
N HIS A 70 -7.13 -12.09 -0.64
CA HIS A 70 -7.12 -12.72 -1.98
C HIS A 70 -6.18 -11.93 -2.88
N VAL A 71 -5.43 -12.65 -3.71
CA VAL A 71 -4.52 -12.05 -4.68
C VAL A 71 -4.75 -12.71 -6.03
N ALA A 72 -4.85 -11.91 -7.07
CA ALA A 72 -4.96 -12.40 -8.45
C ALA A 72 -3.99 -11.61 -9.33
N THR A 73 -3.40 -12.30 -10.29
CA THR A 73 -2.42 -11.68 -11.17
C THR A 73 -2.82 -11.95 -12.63
N ARG A 74 -2.78 -10.90 -13.44
CA ARG A 74 -2.97 -10.99 -14.89
C ARG A 74 -1.87 -10.19 -15.56
N ASP A 75 -0.98 -10.87 -16.28
CA ASP A 75 0.19 -10.25 -16.92
C ASP A 75 1.04 -9.51 -15.88
N ASN A 76 1.20 -8.19 -16.02
CA ASN A 76 1.95 -7.37 -15.06
C ASN A 76 1.06 -6.68 -14.02
N LEU A 77 -0.22 -7.04 -13.96
CA LEU A 77 -1.18 -6.45 -13.01
C LEU A 77 -1.42 -7.41 -11.87
N VAL A 78 -1.27 -6.92 -10.64
CA VAL A 78 -1.55 -7.70 -9.44
C VAL A 78 -2.69 -7.03 -8.70
N PHE A 79 -3.74 -7.80 -8.40
CA PHE A 79 -4.93 -7.32 -7.70
C PHE A 79 -4.95 -7.92 -6.31
N THR A 80 -5.20 -7.10 -5.31
CA THR A 80 -5.24 -7.56 -3.92
C THR A 80 -6.53 -7.12 -3.25
N GLU A 81 -7.18 -8.06 -2.59
CA GLU A 81 -8.22 -7.73 -1.63
C GLU A 81 -7.58 -7.84 -0.26
N ARG A 82 -7.57 -6.74 0.50
CA ARG A 82 -6.79 -6.66 1.73
C ARG A 82 -7.59 -6.07 2.87
N VAL A 83 -7.04 -6.28 4.07
CA VAL A 83 -7.36 -5.44 5.21
C VAL A 83 -6.06 -4.78 5.66
N ASP A 84 -6.04 -3.45 5.62
CA ASP A 84 -4.92 -2.65 6.11
C ASP A 84 -5.31 -2.15 7.50
N THR A 85 -4.62 -2.65 8.53
CA THR A 85 -4.97 -2.32 9.90
C THR A 85 -4.00 -1.29 10.45
N PHE A 86 -4.53 -0.11 10.75
CA PHE A 86 -3.78 0.99 11.35
C PHE A 86 -3.99 0.97 12.85
N THR A 87 -2.93 1.25 13.62
CA THR A 87 -3.05 1.51 15.05
C THR A 87 -2.61 2.94 15.29
N VAL A 88 -3.51 3.78 15.80
CA VAL A 88 -3.25 5.20 16.04
C VAL A 88 -3.79 5.56 17.41
N GLY A 89 -2.88 5.99 18.31
CA GLY A 89 -3.28 6.37 19.67
C GLY A 89 -4.00 5.25 20.42
N GLY A 90 -3.57 4.02 20.21
CA GLY A 90 -4.20 2.85 20.84
C GLY A 90 -5.47 2.38 20.16
N LYS A 91 -5.96 3.09 19.15
CA LYS A 91 -7.15 2.68 18.39
C LYS A 91 -6.72 1.81 17.22
N VAL A 92 -7.48 0.75 16.99
CA VAL A 92 -7.20 -0.20 15.91
C VAL A 92 -8.27 -0.01 14.83
N ALA A 93 -7.81 0.30 13.61
CA ALA A 93 -8.70 0.58 12.49
C ALA A 93 -8.41 -0.38 11.32
N PRO A 94 -9.19 -1.49 11.21
CA PRO A 94 -9.06 -2.40 10.07
C PRO A 94 -9.81 -1.85 8.87
N LEU A 95 -9.08 -1.43 7.84
CA LEU A 95 -9.65 -0.82 6.65
C LEU A 95 -9.66 -1.81 5.49
N PRO A 96 -10.85 -2.15 4.93
CA PRO A 96 -10.91 -2.95 3.71
C PRO A 96 -10.40 -2.14 2.52
N VAL A 97 -9.54 -2.75 1.71
CA VAL A 97 -8.92 -2.10 0.56
C VAL A 97 -8.86 -3.05 -0.63
N MET A 98 -9.20 -2.56 -1.83
CA MET A 98 -8.88 -3.24 -3.08
C MET A 98 -7.72 -2.49 -3.73
N GLY A 99 -6.62 -3.17 -3.98
CA GLY A 99 -5.43 -2.56 -4.57
C GLY A 99 -5.06 -3.17 -5.91
N ILE A 100 -4.51 -2.34 -6.79
CA ILE A 100 -3.99 -2.76 -8.08
C ILE A 100 -2.55 -2.26 -8.17
N PHE A 101 -1.64 -3.17 -8.54
CA PHE A 101 -0.22 -2.85 -8.72
C PHE A 101 0.17 -3.16 -10.15
N GLU A 102 0.89 -2.25 -10.80
CA GLU A 102 1.49 -2.50 -12.11
C GLU A 102 2.99 -2.71 -11.94
N ILE A 103 3.49 -3.81 -12.47
CA ILE A 103 4.88 -4.20 -12.30
C ILE A 103 5.65 -3.96 -13.60
N ARG A 104 6.80 -3.32 -13.51
CA ARG A 104 7.69 -3.08 -14.65
C ARG A 104 9.13 -3.37 -14.21
N ASP A 105 9.78 -4.29 -14.92
CA ASP A 105 11.18 -4.66 -14.64
C ASP A 105 11.41 -5.05 -13.17
N GLY A 106 10.46 -5.82 -12.62
CA GLY A 106 10.57 -6.33 -11.26
C GLY A 106 10.27 -5.31 -10.17
N LYS A 107 9.75 -4.14 -10.53
CA LYS A 107 9.41 -3.08 -9.59
C LYS A 107 7.99 -2.58 -9.82
N ILE A 108 7.43 -1.93 -8.81
CA ILE A 108 6.09 -1.36 -8.88
C ILE A 108 6.18 0.00 -9.56
N SER A 109 5.49 0.12 -10.70
CA SER A 109 5.44 1.38 -11.47
C SER A 109 4.14 2.16 -11.21
N ALA A 110 3.11 1.48 -10.71
CA ALA A 110 1.86 2.13 -10.32
C ALA A 110 1.19 1.32 -9.22
N TRP A 111 0.53 2.01 -8.31
CA TRP A 111 -0.19 1.39 -7.21
C TRP A 111 -1.43 2.24 -6.93
N ARG A 112 -2.61 1.64 -7.05
CA ARG A 112 -3.88 2.32 -6.79
C ARG A 112 -4.65 1.53 -5.73
N ASP A 113 -5.02 2.22 -4.65
CA ASP A 113 -5.82 1.62 -3.57
C ASP A 113 -7.20 2.27 -3.54
N TYR A 114 -8.23 1.43 -3.57
CA TYR A 114 -9.63 1.83 -3.53
C TYR A 114 -10.20 1.50 -2.16
N PHE A 115 -10.66 2.50 -1.44
CA PHE A 115 -11.21 2.31 -0.11
C PHE A 115 -12.15 3.46 0.23
N ASP A 116 -12.90 3.32 1.32
CA ASP A 116 -13.81 4.33 1.81
C ASP A 116 -13.08 5.24 2.80
N LEU A 117 -12.77 6.46 2.38
CA LEU A 117 -12.06 7.42 3.24
C LEU A 117 -12.87 7.76 4.49
N ALA A 118 -14.19 7.88 4.37
CA ALA A 118 -15.05 8.16 5.53
C ALA A 118 -14.95 7.04 6.57
N GLN A 119 -14.81 5.80 6.14
CA GLN A 119 -14.72 4.66 7.04
C GLN A 119 -13.49 4.77 7.94
N ILE A 120 -12.31 5.02 7.36
CA ILE A 120 -11.09 5.11 8.17
C ILE A 120 -11.12 6.38 9.05
N THR A 121 -11.62 7.49 8.51
CA THR A 121 -11.73 8.73 9.26
C THR A 121 -12.61 8.52 10.52
N THR A 122 -13.75 7.84 10.35
CA THR A 122 -14.66 7.55 11.45
C THR A 122 -14.00 6.64 12.49
N MET A 123 -13.31 5.60 12.04
CA MET A 123 -12.63 4.67 12.95
C MET A 123 -11.56 5.37 13.78
N LEU A 124 -10.82 6.31 13.17
CA LEU A 124 -9.72 6.99 13.84
C LEU A 124 -10.18 8.21 14.67
N SER A 125 -11.36 8.75 14.41
CA SER A 125 -11.88 9.90 15.16
C SER A 125 -12.18 9.56 16.61
N GLY A 126 -12.44 8.32 16.90
CA GLY A 126 -12.48 7.85 18.25
C GLY A 126 -13.74 8.09 19.02
N ASP A 127 -14.79 8.48 18.36
CA ASP A 127 -16.08 8.72 19.01
C ASP A 127 -16.94 7.46 19.00
N GLY A 128 -16.30 6.37 18.89
CA GLY A 128 -17.04 5.15 18.77
C GLY A 128 -17.21 4.36 19.93
#